data_d18db32337c7af5f4ce7911ba68625b6
#
_entry.id   d18db32337c7af5f4ce7911ba68625b6
#
_cell.length_a   1.000
_cell.length_b   1.000
_cell.length_c   1.000
_cell.angle_alpha   90.00
_cell.angle_beta   90.00
_cell.angle_gamma   90.00
#
_symmetry.space_group_name_H-M   'P 1'
#
loop_
_entity.id
_entity.type
_entity.pdbx_description
1 polymer ?
#
loop_
_entity_poly.entity_id
_entity_poly.type
_entity_poly.pdbx_seq_one_letter_code
_entity_poly.pdbx_strand_id
1 'polypeptide(L)'
;MGSHPNSSEHILITGAGGFIGQELANSLLASNTSVHLTLADVFEPPSADSSRTKSVKADLTSPAAVDSLLFTQQWSACYLLHGIMSGGAEANLDLGLAVNIDSHRLTLDHLRKYQPGVVVVFPSSLAVYGPPESPDQQYDEKTIPVPQSSYGAEKLIVETLVNDYSRRGLIDGRVVRLPTVIVRPGAPSAAASSFASGIVREPLKGLQSTLPVSKDLAMWVCSPKTVVKNLVAIKDVPKERFAKNRGRVVNLPGQTVTVGQILDALGEVGGEKALQLIEKKHDPKVEAIVASWPARFDISLAKKLDMAGDISLKEEVQSFAANLQS
;
A
#
# COMPACT_ATOMS: atom_id res chain seq x y z
N MET A 1 -12.18 13.00 26.64
CA MET A 1 -11.33 14.20 26.72
C MET A 1 -11.44 14.87 25.37
N GLY A 2 -12.03 16.06 25.33
CA GLY A 2 -12.27 16.78 24.08
C GLY A 2 -10.96 17.23 23.45
N SER A 3 -10.84 17.03 22.14
CA SER A 3 -9.77 17.56 21.33
C SER A 3 -9.75 19.09 21.44
N HIS A 4 -8.63 19.64 21.87
CA HIS A 4 -8.38 21.08 21.76
C HIS A 4 -8.34 21.45 20.28
N PRO A 5 -9.12 22.43 19.80
CA PRO A 5 -9.26 22.73 18.37
C PRO A 5 -8.06 23.46 17.73
N ASN A 6 -6.84 23.46 18.34
CA ASN A 6 -5.72 24.27 17.83
C ASN A 6 -4.30 23.61 18.02
N SER A 7 -4.18 22.29 18.22
CA SER A 7 -2.87 21.67 18.18
C SER A 7 -2.52 21.25 16.76
N SER A 8 -1.39 21.74 16.22
CA SER A 8 -0.86 21.28 14.94
C SER A 8 -0.63 19.76 14.98
N GLU A 9 -1.13 19.05 13.97
CA GLU A 9 -0.96 17.62 13.85
C GLU A 9 0.35 17.33 13.11
N HIS A 10 1.27 16.60 13.74
CA HIS A 10 2.54 16.22 13.15
C HIS A 10 2.51 14.74 12.72
N ILE A 11 2.62 14.49 11.43
CA ILE A 11 2.55 13.15 10.85
C ILE A 11 3.88 12.80 10.19
N LEU A 12 4.37 11.60 10.50
CA LEU A 12 5.51 11.00 9.82
C LEU A 12 5.03 10.08 8.70
N ILE A 13 5.62 10.19 7.51
CA ILE A 13 5.47 9.25 6.40
C ILE A 13 6.85 8.72 6.05
N THR A 14 7.09 7.42 6.27
CA THR A 14 8.30 6.73 5.80
C THR A 14 8.04 6.08 4.46
N GLY A 15 9.05 5.93 3.59
CA GLY A 15 8.84 5.53 2.20
C GLY A 15 8.11 6.62 1.40
N ALA A 16 8.27 7.87 1.84
CA ALA A 16 7.53 9.01 1.32
C ALA A 16 7.94 9.42 -0.10
N GLY A 17 9.09 8.99 -0.59
CA GLY A 17 9.51 9.19 -1.98
C GLY A 17 8.82 8.26 -2.97
N GLY A 18 8.15 7.19 -2.48
CA GLY A 18 7.36 6.28 -3.29
C GLY A 18 6.02 6.90 -3.74
N PHE A 19 5.42 6.29 -4.78
CA PHE A 19 4.16 6.79 -5.36
C PHE A 19 3.04 6.97 -4.32
N ILE A 20 2.73 5.92 -3.52
CA ILE A 20 1.69 6.01 -2.49
C ILE A 20 2.05 7.04 -1.41
N GLY A 21 3.33 7.15 -1.05
CA GLY A 21 3.80 8.11 -0.06
C GLY A 21 3.57 9.56 -0.50
N GLN A 22 3.84 9.88 -1.76
CA GLN A 22 3.60 11.22 -2.34
C GLN A 22 2.10 11.53 -2.44
N GLU A 23 1.28 10.61 -2.95
CA GLU A 23 -0.16 10.79 -3.04
C GLU A 23 -0.82 10.94 -1.65
N LEU A 24 -0.34 10.17 -0.66
CA LEU A 24 -0.79 10.29 0.72
C LEU A 24 -0.42 11.65 1.33
N ALA A 25 0.81 12.11 1.12
CA ALA A 25 1.26 13.41 1.60
C ALA A 25 0.39 14.53 1.03
N ASN A 26 0.16 14.54 -0.28
CA ASN A 26 -0.69 15.52 -0.96
C ASN A 26 -2.12 15.48 -0.42
N SER A 27 -2.69 14.31 -0.22
CA SER A 27 -4.05 14.13 0.28
C SER A 27 -4.21 14.61 1.74
N LEU A 28 -3.22 14.33 2.61
CA LEU A 28 -3.22 14.82 4.00
C LEU A 28 -3.13 16.34 4.06
N LEU A 29 -2.25 16.96 3.27
CA LEU A 29 -2.10 18.41 3.20
C LEU A 29 -3.36 19.11 2.67
N ALA A 30 -4.06 18.48 1.72
CA ALA A 30 -5.31 19.00 1.17
C ALA A 30 -6.50 18.87 2.14
N SER A 31 -6.51 17.80 2.96
CA SER A 31 -7.62 17.50 3.86
C SER A 31 -7.62 18.35 5.14
N ASN A 32 -6.47 18.81 5.61
CA ASN A 32 -6.33 19.54 6.87
C ASN A 32 -5.20 20.58 6.80
N THR A 33 -5.54 21.85 7.00
CA THR A 33 -4.60 22.98 6.94
C THR A 33 -3.65 23.05 8.15
N SER A 34 -3.96 22.38 9.26
CA SER A 34 -3.13 22.33 10.48
C SER A 34 -2.18 21.13 10.52
N VAL A 35 -2.17 20.29 9.48
CA VAL A 35 -1.25 19.13 9.37
C VAL A 35 0.14 19.60 8.92
N HIS A 36 1.16 19.13 9.64
CA HIS A 36 2.57 19.22 9.27
C HIS A 36 3.12 17.82 9.01
N LEU A 37 3.85 17.65 7.92
CA LEU A 37 4.39 16.35 7.51
C LEU A 37 5.90 16.31 7.65
N THR A 38 6.43 15.18 8.10
CA THR A 38 7.82 14.80 7.87
C THR A 38 7.82 13.63 6.88
N LEU A 39 8.47 13.85 5.74
CA LEU A 39 8.60 12.88 4.65
C LEU A 39 9.99 12.26 4.73
N ALA A 40 10.09 10.95 5.01
CA ALA A 40 11.36 10.26 5.16
C ALA A 40 11.51 9.13 4.13
N ASP A 41 12.68 9.04 3.51
CA ASP A 41 13.05 7.97 2.59
C ASP A 41 14.58 7.82 2.54
N VAL A 42 15.10 6.77 1.88
CA VAL A 42 16.56 6.57 1.66
C VAL A 42 17.18 7.66 0.77
N PHE A 43 16.38 8.45 0.10
CA PHE A 43 16.74 9.71 -0.55
C PHE A 43 15.83 10.83 -0.02
N GLU A 44 16.12 12.07 -0.30
CA GLU A 44 15.29 13.19 0.12
C GLU A 44 14.00 13.24 -0.72
N PRO A 45 12.80 12.97 -0.11
CA PRO A 45 11.57 12.98 -0.86
C PRO A 45 11.20 14.37 -1.40
N PRO A 46 10.59 14.48 -2.59
CA PRO A 46 10.04 15.74 -3.05
C PRO A 46 8.88 16.20 -2.15
N SER A 47 8.70 17.51 -2.05
CA SER A 47 7.61 18.13 -1.29
C SER A 47 6.87 19.15 -2.14
N ALA A 48 5.54 19.07 -2.18
CA ALA A 48 4.68 20.04 -2.86
C ALA A 48 4.42 21.30 -2.03
N ASP A 49 4.61 21.25 -0.70
CA ASP A 49 4.39 22.39 0.23
C ASP A 49 5.50 22.43 1.27
N SER A 50 6.53 23.20 1.00
CA SER A 50 7.68 23.35 1.91
C SER A 50 7.37 24.10 3.21
N SER A 51 6.25 24.80 3.30
CA SER A 51 5.84 25.50 4.52
C SER A 51 5.28 24.58 5.60
N ARG A 52 4.69 23.44 5.19
CA ARG A 52 4.10 22.43 6.07
C ARG A 52 4.78 21.07 6.00
N THR A 53 5.87 20.96 5.24
CA THR A 53 6.52 19.67 4.99
C THR A 53 8.03 19.78 5.21
N LYS A 54 8.58 18.83 5.94
CA LYS A 54 10.02 18.61 6.10
C LYS A 54 10.42 17.31 5.42
N SER A 55 11.29 17.39 4.41
CA SER A 55 11.88 16.20 3.77
C SER A 55 13.15 15.79 4.52
N VAL A 56 13.34 14.49 4.70
CA VAL A 56 14.46 13.90 5.44
C VAL A 56 14.97 12.66 4.71
N LYS A 57 16.25 12.65 4.39
CA LYS A 57 16.93 11.43 3.95
C LYS A 57 17.28 10.58 5.17
N ALA A 58 16.72 9.36 5.27
CA ALA A 58 16.96 8.44 6.37
C ALA A 58 16.93 6.98 5.89
N ASP A 59 17.98 6.24 6.18
CA ASP A 59 18.01 4.78 6.03
C ASP A 59 17.56 4.13 7.33
N LEU A 60 16.34 3.63 7.37
CA LEU A 60 15.72 3.06 8.58
C LEU A 60 16.23 1.66 8.95
N THR A 61 17.16 1.09 8.18
CA THR A 61 17.91 -0.09 8.60
C THR A 61 18.97 0.25 9.64
N SER A 62 19.32 1.54 9.77
CA SER A 62 20.26 2.07 10.76
C SER A 62 19.53 2.50 12.05
N PRO A 63 19.84 1.91 13.22
CA PRO A 63 19.28 2.36 14.51
C PRO A 63 19.51 3.85 14.78
N ALA A 64 20.69 4.38 14.45
CA ALA A 64 21.01 5.78 14.64
C ALA A 64 20.16 6.71 13.76
N ALA A 65 19.84 6.29 12.52
CA ALA A 65 18.95 7.06 11.65
C ALA A 65 17.50 7.03 12.16
N VAL A 66 17.04 5.89 12.68
CA VAL A 66 15.71 5.77 13.31
C VAL A 66 15.62 6.71 14.52
N ASP A 67 16.59 6.69 15.42
CA ASP A 67 16.61 7.58 16.59
C ASP A 67 16.67 9.05 16.16
N SER A 68 17.55 9.41 15.22
CA SER A 68 17.67 10.78 14.72
C SER A 68 16.37 11.30 14.08
N LEU A 69 15.62 10.44 13.38
CA LEU A 69 14.34 10.81 12.78
C LEU A 69 13.25 10.94 13.84
N LEU A 70 13.09 9.93 14.71
CA LEU A 70 11.92 9.81 15.56
C LEU A 70 11.98 10.67 16.82
N PHE A 71 13.18 11.07 17.30
CA PHE A 71 13.33 12.03 18.40
C PHE A 71 13.11 13.48 18.02
N THR A 72 12.89 13.80 16.74
CA THR A 72 12.72 15.19 16.30
C THR A 72 11.49 15.86 16.88
N GLN A 73 10.43 15.11 17.18
CA GLN A 73 9.19 15.62 17.76
C GLN A 73 8.26 14.51 18.26
N GLN A 74 7.15 14.89 18.87
CA GLN A 74 6.04 13.98 19.18
C GLN A 74 5.15 13.84 17.95
N TRP A 75 4.85 12.58 17.57
CA TRP A 75 4.05 12.27 16.39
C TRP A 75 2.59 12.05 16.77
N SER A 76 1.68 12.67 16.01
CA SER A 76 0.25 12.36 16.09
C SER A 76 -0.04 11.01 15.41
N ALA A 77 0.63 10.76 14.27
CA ALA A 77 0.56 9.50 13.55
C ALA A 77 1.84 9.23 12.76
N CYS A 78 2.12 7.93 12.53
CA CYS A 78 3.22 7.45 11.70
C CYS A 78 2.68 6.49 10.64
N TYR A 79 2.91 6.80 9.35
CA TYR A 79 2.64 5.90 8.24
C TYR A 79 3.94 5.20 7.83
N LEU A 80 3.98 3.89 7.97
CA LEU A 80 5.17 3.09 7.70
C LEU A 80 5.07 2.47 6.29
N LEU A 81 5.34 3.28 5.24
CA LEU A 81 5.22 2.85 3.85
C LEU A 81 6.55 2.38 3.23
N HIS A 82 7.67 2.53 3.93
CA HIS A 82 8.95 2.06 3.44
C HIS A 82 8.97 0.54 3.26
N GLY A 83 9.73 0.07 2.31
CA GLY A 83 9.86 -1.36 2.02
C GLY A 83 10.30 -1.62 0.59
N ILE A 84 10.85 -2.79 0.35
CA ILE A 84 11.08 -3.31 -1.00
C ILE A 84 9.91 -4.18 -1.45
N MET A 85 9.64 -4.16 -2.75
CA MET A 85 8.50 -4.84 -3.34
C MET A 85 8.74 -6.34 -3.53
N SER A 86 7.67 -7.08 -3.83
CA SER A 86 7.63 -8.54 -3.91
C SER A 86 8.72 -9.16 -4.78
N GLY A 87 8.96 -8.66 -5.98
CA GLY A 87 10.03 -9.17 -6.84
C GLY A 87 11.43 -8.87 -6.30
N GLY A 88 11.63 -7.73 -5.64
CA GLY A 88 12.91 -7.38 -5.01
C GLY A 88 13.22 -8.22 -3.77
N ALA A 89 12.23 -8.45 -2.90
CA ALA A 89 12.36 -9.29 -1.72
C ALA A 89 12.61 -10.75 -2.10
N GLU A 90 11.95 -11.25 -3.14
CA GLU A 90 12.17 -12.60 -3.66
C GLU A 90 13.55 -12.77 -4.29
N ALA A 91 14.07 -11.74 -4.94
CA ALA A 91 15.40 -11.76 -5.55
C ALA A 91 16.55 -11.63 -4.54
N ASN A 92 16.32 -10.99 -3.39
CA ASN A 92 17.33 -10.76 -2.35
C ASN A 92 16.70 -10.84 -0.96
N LEU A 93 16.74 -12.04 -0.37
CA LEU A 93 16.15 -12.33 0.94
C LEU A 93 16.77 -11.47 2.05
N ASP A 94 18.10 -11.31 2.10
CA ASP A 94 18.77 -10.56 3.16
C ASP A 94 18.36 -9.08 3.15
N LEU A 95 18.25 -8.50 1.95
CA LEU A 95 17.75 -7.14 1.78
C LEU A 95 16.26 -7.05 2.19
N GLY A 96 15.45 -8.06 1.84
CA GLY A 96 14.06 -8.18 2.26
C GLY A 96 13.93 -8.16 3.79
N LEU A 97 14.65 -9.02 4.47
CA LEU A 97 14.66 -9.10 5.94
C LEU A 97 15.08 -7.78 6.59
N ALA A 98 16.19 -7.19 6.10
CA ALA A 98 16.70 -5.94 6.65
C ALA A 98 15.71 -4.78 6.49
N VAL A 99 15.14 -4.61 5.28
CA VAL A 99 14.27 -3.46 4.98
C VAL A 99 12.82 -3.71 5.39
N ASN A 100 12.25 -4.90 5.13
CA ASN A 100 10.82 -5.13 5.39
C ASN A 100 10.53 -5.61 6.82
N ILE A 101 11.52 -6.13 7.56
CA ILE A 101 11.34 -6.58 8.95
C ILE A 101 12.13 -5.73 9.92
N ASP A 102 13.47 -5.72 9.82
CA ASP A 102 14.32 -5.14 10.86
C ASP A 102 14.11 -3.63 10.99
N SER A 103 14.00 -2.90 9.88
CA SER A 103 13.75 -1.46 9.91
C SER A 103 12.40 -1.12 10.54
N HIS A 104 11.35 -1.90 10.24
CA HIS A 104 10.03 -1.74 10.86
C HIS A 104 10.08 -2.08 12.36
N ARG A 105 10.78 -3.15 12.74
CA ARG A 105 10.97 -3.53 14.14
C ARG A 105 11.70 -2.44 14.91
N LEU A 106 12.79 -1.87 14.37
CA LEU A 106 13.51 -0.75 14.97
C LEU A 106 12.61 0.47 15.18
N THR A 107 11.85 0.83 14.14
CA THR A 107 10.90 1.95 14.18
C THR A 107 9.80 1.72 15.22
N LEU A 108 9.17 0.55 15.23
CA LEU A 108 8.13 0.19 16.20
C LEU A 108 8.67 0.11 17.63
N ASP A 109 9.90 -0.38 17.83
CA ASP A 109 10.55 -0.44 19.14
C ASP A 109 10.85 0.95 19.70
N HIS A 110 11.25 1.89 18.83
CA HIS A 110 11.43 3.28 19.23
C HIS A 110 10.08 3.90 19.63
N LEU A 111 9.07 3.78 18.79
CA LEU A 111 7.74 4.38 19.03
C LEU A 111 7.11 3.86 20.33
N ARG A 112 7.12 2.54 20.58
CA ARG A 112 6.55 1.97 21.80
C ARG A 112 7.26 2.41 23.10
N LYS A 113 8.56 2.73 23.01
CA LYS A 113 9.36 3.15 24.17
C LYS A 113 9.18 4.63 24.48
N TYR A 114 9.19 5.47 23.46
CA TYR A 114 9.33 6.91 23.63
C TYR A 114 8.06 7.69 23.28
N GLN A 115 7.14 7.07 22.56
CA GLN A 115 5.87 7.69 22.15
C GLN A 115 4.70 6.70 22.30
N PRO A 116 4.47 6.18 23.52
CA PRO A 116 3.45 5.17 23.74
C PRO A 116 2.06 5.69 23.37
N GLY A 117 1.28 4.84 22.67
CA GLY A 117 -0.06 5.18 22.23
C GLY A 117 -0.13 5.96 20.90
N VAL A 118 1.01 6.26 20.25
CA VAL A 118 1.01 6.89 18.93
C VAL A 118 0.24 6.05 17.90
N VAL A 119 -0.49 6.72 17.02
CA VAL A 119 -1.17 6.04 15.90
C VAL A 119 -0.13 5.57 14.89
N VAL A 120 -0.15 4.27 14.54
CA VAL A 120 0.73 3.69 13.53
C VAL A 120 -0.13 3.06 12.44
N VAL A 121 -0.01 3.54 11.21
CA VAL A 121 -0.65 2.93 10.02
C VAL A 121 0.42 2.14 9.27
N PHE A 122 0.19 0.83 9.16
CA PHE A 122 1.08 -0.08 8.44
C PHE A 122 0.36 -0.64 7.21
N PRO A 123 0.72 -0.22 5.99
CA PRO A 123 0.27 -0.86 4.77
C PRO A 123 0.91 -2.23 4.61
N SER A 124 0.10 -3.26 4.84
CA SER A 124 0.41 -4.63 4.51
C SER A 124 -0.10 -4.96 3.10
N SER A 125 -0.29 -6.20 2.77
CA SER A 125 -0.61 -6.65 1.41
C SER A 125 -1.52 -7.86 1.44
N LEU A 126 -2.32 -8.04 0.39
CA LEU A 126 -3.01 -9.30 0.11
C LEU A 126 -2.03 -10.50 -0.07
N ALA A 127 -0.76 -10.22 -0.34
CA ALA A 127 0.30 -11.23 -0.49
C ALA A 127 0.58 -12.03 0.81
N VAL A 128 0.04 -11.61 1.96
CA VAL A 128 0.10 -12.39 3.22
C VAL A 128 -0.73 -13.66 3.13
N TYR A 129 -1.72 -13.70 2.25
CA TYR A 129 -2.54 -14.89 2.01
C TYR A 129 -1.88 -15.86 1.04
N GLY A 130 -2.29 -17.11 1.09
CA GLY A 130 -1.94 -18.13 0.10
C GLY A 130 -2.97 -18.21 -1.04
N PRO A 131 -2.73 -19.12 -2.00
CA PRO A 131 -3.63 -19.34 -3.11
C PRO A 131 -4.98 -19.90 -2.63
N PRO A 132 -6.07 -19.60 -3.34
CA PRO A 132 -7.38 -20.13 -3.00
C PRO A 132 -7.46 -21.66 -3.24
N GLU A 133 -8.14 -22.37 -2.35
CA GLU A 133 -8.44 -23.81 -2.50
C GLU A 133 -9.49 -24.06 -3.59
N SER A 134 -10.31 -23.06 -3.90
CA SER A 134 -11.28 -23.08 -5.00
C SER A 134 -11.43 -21.70 -5.64
N PRO A 135 -11.84 -21.60 -6.92
CA PRO A 135 -11.98 -20.31 -7.64
C PRO A 135 -12.95 -19.33 -6.99
N ASP A 136 -13.92 -19.82 -6.23
CA ASP A 136 -14.95 -19.01 -5.58
C ASP A 136 -14.66 -18.69 -4.12
N GLN A 137 -13.53 -19.16 -3.58
CA GLN A 137 -13.15 -18.88 -2.20
C GLN A 137 -13.01 -17.39 -1.97
N GLN A 138 -13.73 -16.89 -0.95
CA GLN A 138 -13.59 -15.51 -0.46
C GLN A 138 -12.70 -15.47 0.77
N TYR A 139 -11.85 -14.47 0.83
CA TYR A 139 -10.96 -14.20 1.94
C TYR A 139 -11.49 -13.07 2.82
N ASP A 140 -11.36 -13.23 4.12
CA ASP A 140 -11.63 -12.20 5.10
C ASP A 140 -10.45 -12.08 6.09
N GLU A 141 -10.55 -11.18 7.06
CA GLU A 141 -9.50 -10.99 8.07
C GLU A 141 -9.36 -12.16 9.07
N LYS A 142 -10.25 -13.17 9.01
CA LYS A 142 -10.19 -14.40 9.82
C LYS A 142 -9.49 -15.53 9.06
N THR A 143 -9.36 -15.41 7.76
CA THR A 143 -8.65 -16.38 6.93
C THR A 143 -7.20 -16.45 7.38
N ILE A 144 -6.72 -17.66 7.66
CA ILE A 144 -5.35 -17.90 8.11
C ILE A 144 -4.37 -17.48 6.99
N PRO A 145 -3.45 -16.53 7.26
CA PRO A 145 -2.44 -16.17 6.30
C PRO A 145 -1.42 -17.30 6.08
N VAL A 146 -1.17 -17.64 4.81
CA VAL A 146 -0.17 -18.66 4.41
C VAL A 146 0.62 -18.10 3.21
N PRO A 147 1.50 -17.11 3.43
CA PRO A 147 2.19 -16.42 2.34
C PRO A 147 3.06 -17.38 1.53
N GLN A 148 3.07 -17.17 0.21
CA GLN A 148 3.85 -17.97 -0.75
C GLN A 148 4.99 -17.14 -1.38
N SER A 149 5.43 -16.09 -0.70
CA SER A 149 6.56 -15.25 -1.11
C SER A 149 7.25 -14.64 0.11
N SER A 150 8.55 -14.33 -0.02
CA SER A 150 9.33 -13.63 1.01
C SER A 150 8.64 -12.34 1.45
N TYR A 151 8.20 -11.52 0.50
CA TYR A 151 7.48 -10.28 0.77
C TYR A 151 6.19 -10.49 1.60
N GLY A 152 5.40 -11.50 1.26
CA GLY A 152 4.17 -11.81 2.00
C GLY A 152 4.47 -12.25 3.44
N ALA A 153 5.50 -13.07 3.63
CA ALA A 153 5.97 -13.51 4.96
C ALA A 153 6.48 -12.33 5.79
N GLU A 154 7.30 -11.46 5.19
CA GLU A 154 7.85 -10.25 5.82
C GLU A 154 6.74 -9.29 6.28
N LYS A 155 5.75 -9.04 5.42
CA LYS A 155 4.58 -8.22 5.77
C LYS A 155 3.79 -8.83 6.94
N LEU A 156 3.55 -10.14 6.93
CA LEU A 156 2.82 -10.84 8.00
C LEU A 156 3.54 -10.77 9.36
N ILE A 157 4.87 -10.86 9.37
CA ILE A 157 5.68 -10.72 10.59
C ILE A 157 5.46 -9.33 11.20
N VAL A 158 5.51 -8.27 10.40
CA VAL A 158 5.28 -6.90 10.89
C VAL A 158 3.83 -6.67 11.31
N GLU A 159 2.83 -7.22 10.59
CA GLU A 159 1.43 -7.22 11.06
C GLU A 159 1.31 -7.77 12.47
N THR A 160 1.99 -8.90 12.74
CA THR A 160 1.96 -9.56 14.04
C THR A 160 2.56 -8.68 15.13
N LEU A 161 3.67 -7.98 14.85
CA LEU A 161 4.29 -7.02 15.79
C LEU A 161 3.35 -5.84 16.07
N VAL A 162 2.78 -5.22 15.03
CA VAL A 162 1.84 -4.10 15.17
C VAL A 162 0.62 -4.51 16.01
N ASN A 163 0.08 -5.71 15.75
CA ASN A 163 -1.05 -6.23 16.51
C ASN A 163 -0.71 -6.50 17.98
N ASP A 164 0.45 -7.12 18.27
CA ASP A 164 0.85 -7.38 19.67
C ASP A 164 1.10 -6.10 20.43
N TYR A 165 1.83 -5.14 19.83
CA TYR A 165 2.09 -3.85 20.47
C TYR A 165 0.79 -3.06 20.70
N SER A 166 -0.18 -3.16 19.79
CA SER A 166 -1.51 -2.54 19.94
C SER A 166 -2.33 -3.20 21.05
N ARG A 167 -2.35 -4.55 21.09
CA ARG A 167 -3.03 -5.32 22.13
C ARG A 167 -2.50 -4.97 23.53
N ARG A 168 -1.21 -4.69 23.63
CA ARG A 168 -0.52 -4.28 24.88
C ARG A 168 -0.69 -2.80 25.22
N GLY A 169 -1.31 -2.00 24.34
CA GLY A 169 -1.46 -0.56 24.52
C GLY A 169 -0.16 0.25 24.33
N LEU A 170 0.86 -0.36 23.70
CA LEU A 170 2.16 0.28 23.49
C LEU A 170 2.10 1.26 22.31
N ILE A 171 1.32 0.96 21.29
CA ILE A 171 0.98 1.82 20.15
C ILE A 171 -0.51 1.71 19.86
N ASP A 172 -1.05 2.58 19.00
CA ASP A 172 -2.38 2.47 18.43
C ASP A 172 -2.28 2.08 16.94
N GLY A 173 -2.08 0.79 16.66
CA GLY A 173 -1.80 0.29 15.33
C GLY A 173 -3.04 0.16 14.45
N ARG A 174 -2.83 0.30 13.15
CA ARG A 174 -3.77 0.09 12.04
C ARG A 174 -3.04 -0.67 10.95
N VAL A 175 -3.44 -1.90 10.68
CA VAL A 175 -2.89 -2.72 9.60
C VAL A 175 -3.88 -2.74 8.46
N VAL A 176 -3.47 -2.34 7.27
CA VAL A 176 -4.30 -2.33 6.07
C VAL A 176 -3.69 -3.23 4.99
N ARG A 177 -4.36 -4.33 4.65
CA ARG A 177 -3.95 -5.21 3.57
C ARG A 177 -4.39 -4.60 2.24
N LEU A 178 -3.42 -4.10 1.48
CA LEU A 178 -3.69 -3.44 0.21
C LEU A 178 -4.01 -4.44 -0.90
N PRO A 179 -4.99 -4.14 -1.77
CA PRO A 179 -5.15 -4.76 -3.08
C PRO A 179 -3.93 -4.50 -3.98
N THR A 180 -3.90 -5.15 -5.16
CA THR A 180 -3.01 -4.71 -6.23
C THR A 180 -3.44 -3.32 -6.70
N VAL A 181 -2.57 -2.33 -6.52
CA VAL A 181 -2.88 -0.95 -6.89
C VAL A 181 -2.64 -0.74 -8.38
N ILE A 182 -3.69 -0.40 -9.14
CA ILE A 182 -3.70 -0.08 -10.58
C ILE A 182 -4.65 1.11 -10.86
N VAL A 183 -4.40 2.00 -11.82
CA VAL A 183 -3.22 2.11 -12.67
C VAL A 183 -2.22 3.07 -12.03
N ARG A 184 -1.01 2.58 -11.74
CA ARG A 184 0.02 3.44 -11.14
C ARG A 184 0.75 4.22 -12.23
N PRO A 185 0.91 5.56 -12.09
CA PRO A 185 1.75 6.38 -12.96
C PRO A 185 3.25 6.06 -12.75
N GLY A 186 4.10 6.78 -13.45
CA GLY A 186 5.56 6.67 -13.33
C GLY A 186 6.16 5.50 -14.10
N ALA A 187 7.32 5.02 -13.66
CA ALA A 187 8.04 3.91 -14.25
C ALA A 187 7.57 2.54 -13.69
N PRO A 188 7.84 1.43 -14.41
CA PRO A 188 7.68 0.08 -13.86
C PRO A 188 8.40 -0.08 -12.52
N SER A 189 7.81 -0.81 -11.59
CA SER A 189 8.41 -1.09 -10.27
C SER A 189 8.85 -2.56 -10.16
N ALA A 190 9.62 -2.86 -9.13
CA ALA A 190 10.05 -4.24 -8.81
C ALA A 190 8.92 -5.10 -8.19
N ALA A 191 7.66 -4.67 -8.21
CA ALA A 191 6.53 -5.51 -7.81
C ALA A 191 6.20 -6.54 -8.90
N ALA A 192 5.96 -7.79 -8.52
CA ALA A 192 5.54 -8.84 -9.45
C ALA A 192 4.28 -8.46 -10.24
N SER A 193 3.35 -7.71 -9.63
CA SER A 193 2.13 -7.17 -10.27
C SER A 193 2.34 -5.88 -11.06
N SER A 194 3.58 -5.41 -11.26
CA SER A 194 3.86 -4.15 -11.98
C SER A 194 3.31 -4.15 -13.40
N PHE A 195 3.24 -5.32 -14.03
CA PHE A 195 2.68 -5.50 -15.37
C PHE A 195 1.21 -5.05 -15.44
N ALA A 196 0.41 -5.25 -14.40
CA ALA A 196 -1.02 -4.91 -14.41
C ALA A 196 -1.28 -3.40 -14.62
N SER A 197 -0.38 -2.54 -14.12
CA SER A 197 -0.37 -1.12 -14.49
C SER A 197 0.31 -0.90 -15.84
N GLY A 198 1.37 -1.65 -16.12
CA GLY A 198 2.18 -1.53 -17.36
C GLY A 198 1.36 -1.75 -18.63
N ILE A 199 0.53 -2.80 -18.66
CA ILE A 199 -0.32 -3.12 -19.84
C ILE A 199 -1.40 -2.07 -20.12
N VAL A 200 -1.59 -1.08 -19.26
CA VAL A 200 -2.47 0.09 -19.47
C VAL A 200 -1.61 1.33 -19.71
N ARG A 201 -0.70 1.60 -18.82
CA ARG A 201 0.08 2.84 -18.75
C ARG A 201 0.95 3.06 -20.00
N GLU A 202 1.74 2.04 -20.40
CA GLU A 202 2.65 2.13 -21.52
C GLU A 202 1.90 2.30 -22.85
N PRO A 203 0.89 1.45 -23.19
CA PRO A 203 0.12 1.61 -24.42
C PRO A 203 -0.61 2.95 -24.55
N LEU A 204 -1.14 3.49 -23.46
CA LEU A 204 -1.76 4.82 -23.49
C LEU A 204 -0.73 5.96 -23.72
N LYS A 205 0.55 5.71 -23.47
CA LYS A 205 1.67 6.59 -23.84
C LYS A 205 2.26 6.30 -25.23
N GLY A 206 1.70 5.34 -25.97
CA GLY A 206 2.22 4.90 -27.28
C GLY A 206 3.47 4.01 -27.16
N LEU A 207 3.72 3.39 -26.01
CA LEU A 207 4.86 2.52 -25.78
C LEU A 207 4.43 1.04 -25.73
N GLN A 208 5.34 0.14 -26.12
CA GLN A 208 5.11 -1.30 -25.96
C GLN A 208 5.07 -1.71 -24.49
N SER A 209 4.24 -2.71 -24.19
CA SER A 209 4.18 -3.35 -22.88
C SER A 209 4.08 -4.87 -23.01
N THR A 210 4.69 -5.57 -22.06
CA THR A 210 4.67 -7.03 -22.03
C THR A 210 3.55 -7.53 -21.12
N LEU A 211 2.79 -8.52 -21.62
CA LEU A 211 1.81 -9.31 -20.87
C LEU A 211 2.47 -10.65 -20.45
N PRO A 212 2.90 -10.78 -19.17
CA PRO A 212 3.67 -11.93 -18.72
C PRO A 212 2.82 -13.10 -18.19
N VAL A 213 1.50 -12.93 -18.08
CA VAL A 213 0.58 -13.89 -17.46
C VAL A 213 -0.61 -14.19 -18.36
N SER A 214 -1.40 -15.22 -17.97
CA SER A 214 -2.67 -15.53 -18.65
C SER A 214 -3.67 -14.37 -18.55
N LYS A 215 -4.47 -14.18 -19.59
CA LYS A 215 -5.61 -13.25 -19.58
C LYS A 215 -6.71 -13.66 -18.58
N ASP A 216 -6.80 -14.93 -18.27
CA ASP A 216 -7.81 -15.50 -17.36
C ASP A 216 -7.43 -15.33 -15.89
N LEU A 217 -6.18 -14.92 -15.61
CA LEU A 217 -5.73 -14.69 -14.25
C LEU A 217 -6.59 -13.62 -13.58
N ALA A 218 -7.27 -13.99 -12.52
CA ALA A 218 -8.06 -13.09 -11.69
C ALA A 218 -7.18 -12.37 -10.65
N MET A 219 -7.44 -11.10 -10.42
CA MET A 219 -6.71 -10.25 -9.48
C MET A 219 -7.69 -9.42 -8.64
N TRP A 220 -7.32 -9.18 -7.37
CA TRP A 220 -7.97 -8.17 -6.54
C TRP A 220 -7.26 -6.84 -6.72
N VAL A 221 -7.93 -5.86 -7.29
CA VAL A 221 -7.33 -4.57 -7.67
C VAL A 221 -8.07 -3.39 -7.05
N CYS A 222 -7.37 -2.27 -6.91
CA CYS A 222 -7.95 -1.01 -6.44
C CYS A 222 -7.22 0.18 -7.06
N SER A 223 -7.96 1.26 -7.30
CA SER A 223 -7.40 2.51 -7.78
C SER A 223 -6.48 3.19 -6.74
N PRO A 224 -5.43 3.89 -7.17
CA PRO A 224 -4.57 4.67 -6.27
C PRO A 224 -5.35 5.65 -5.40
N LYS A 225 -6.31 6.35 -6.00
CA LYS A 225 -7.15 7.35 -5.33
C LYS A 225 -7.94 6.75 -4.17
N THR A 226 -8.54 5.58 -4.37
CA THR A 226 -9.30 4.88 -3.32
C THR A 226 -8.39 4.35 -2.23
N VAL A 227 -7.21 3.80 -2.57
CA VAL A 227 -6.21 3.37 -1.58
C VAL A 227 -5.79 4.54 -0.70
N VAL A 228 -5.42 5.67 -1.28
CA VAL A 228 -4.97 6.85 -0.54
C VAL A 228 -6.09 7.41 0.34
N LYS A 229 -7.32 7.52 -0.19
CA LYS A 229 -8.49 7.94 0.59
C LYS A 229 -8.70 7.07 1.84
N ASN A 230 -8.56 5.76 1.70
CA ASN A 230 -8.71 4.83 2.80
C ASN A 230 -7.51 4.86 3.77
N LEU A 231 -6.29 5.12 3.30
CA LEU A 231 -5.13 5.35 4.17
C LEU A 231 -5.29 6.62 5.02
N VAL A 232 -5.85 7.69 4.46
CA VAL A 232 -6.17 8.91 5.22
C VAL A 232 -7.25 8.61 6.27
N ALA A 233 -8.32 7.94 5.88
CA ALA A 233 -9.47 7.67 6.75
C ALA A 233 -9.14 6.74 7.92
N ILE A 234 -8.34 5.68 7.69
CA ILE A 234 -8.06 4.65 8.70
C ILE A 234 -7.33 5.21 9.93
N LYS A 235 -6.54 6.27 9.77
CA LYS A 235 -5.83 6.95 10.86
C LYS A 235 -6.80 7.39 11.96
N ASP A 236 -7.96 7.89 11.57
CA ASP A 236 -8.94 8.51 12.47
C ASP A 236 -10.02 7.51 12.94
N VAL A 237 -10.00 6.27 12.49
CA VAL A 237 -10.93 5.25 12.96
C VAL A 237 -10.70 4.97 14.45
N PRO A 238 -11.71 5.16 15.32
CA PRO A 238 -11.57 4.87 16.75
C PRO A 238 -11.16 3.40 16.99
N LYS A 239 -10.22 3.19 17.89
CA LYS A 239 -9.69 1.85 18.20
C LYS A 239 -10.78 0.87 18.68
N GLU A 240 -11.85 1.38 19.25
CA GLU A 240 -12.99 0.61 19.75
C GLU A 240 -13.83 0.00 18.62
N ARG A 241 -13.75 0.53 17.40
CA ARG A 241 -14.42 -0.02 16.21
C ARG A 241 -13.77 -1.29 15.69
N PHE A 242 -12.49 -1.52 16.03
CA PHE A 242 -11.83 -2.78 15.73
C PHE A 242 -12.26 -3.85 16.74
N ALA A 243 -12.50 -5.07 16.26
CA ALA A 243 -12.92 -6.18 17.11
C ALA A 243 -11.85 -6.53 18.14
N LYS A 244 -12.23 -6.55 19.44
CA LYS A 244 -11.29 -6.76 20.58
C LYS A 244 -10.40 -8.00 20.43
N ASN A 245 -10.89 -9.06 19.78
CA ASN A 245 -10.22 -10.37 19.74
C ASN A 245 -9.67 -10.74 18.35
N ARG A 246 -9.58 -9.79 17.40
CA ARG A 246 -9.25 -10.10 15.99
C ARG A 246 -8.11 -9.26 15.42
N GLY A 247 -7.36 -8.55 16.27
CA GLY A 247 -6.32 -7.64 15.81
C GLY A 247 -6.88 -6.38 15.16
N ARG A 248 -5.97 -5.56 14.62
CA ARG A 248 -6.25 -4.27 13.98
C ARG A 248 -6.05 -4.34 12.47
N VAL A 249 -6.34 -5.49 11.88
CA VAL A 249 -6.15 -5.75 10.44
C VAL A 249 -7.46 -5.52 9.70
N VAL A 250 -7.39 -4.88 8.54
CA VAL A 250 -8.50 -4.72 7.60
C VAL A 250 -8.04 -4.95 6.17
N ASN A 251 -8.81 -5.73 5.40
CA ASN A 251 -8.63 -5.85 3.95
C ASN A 251 -9.25 -4.60 3.29
N LEU A 252 -8.46 -3.82 2.56
CA LEU A 252 -9.03 -2.66 1.86
C LEU A 252 -9.96 -3.09 0.72
N PRO A 253 -11.03 -2.31 0.48
CA PRO A 253 -11.91 -2.53 -0.66
C PRO A 253 -11.16 -2.52 -2.00
N GLY A 254 -11.66 -3.31 -2.92
CA GLY A 254 -11.18 -3.43 -4.28
C GLY A 254 -12.24 -4.12 -5.12
N GLN A 255 -11.84 -4.58 -6.28
CA GLN A 255 -12.69 -5.33 -7.22
C GLN A 255 -11.95 -6.53 -7.79
N THR A 256 -12.65 -7.64 -8.03
CA THR A 256 -12.11 -8.78 -8.76
C THR A 256 -12.17 -8.47 -10.25
N VAL A 257 -11.02 -8.52 -10.91
CA VAL A 257 -10.92 -8.38 -12.36
C VAL A 257 -10.02 -9.46 -12.94
N THR A 258 -10.26 -9.91 -14.16
CA THR A 258 -9.27 -10.69 -14.90
C THR A 258 -8.32 -9.77 -15.64
N VAL A 259 -7.15 -10.27 -15.97
CA VAL A 259 -6.20 -9.54 -16.84
C VAL A 259 -6.83 -9.22 -18.21
N GLY A 260 -7.69 -10.11 -18.72
CA GLY A 260 -8.49 -9.87 -19.90
C GLY A 260 -9.37 -8.63 -19.78
N GLN A 261 -10.08 -8.47 -18.67
CA GLN A 261 -10.90 -7.27 -18.41
C GLN A 261 -10.07 -5.99 -18.30
N ILE A 262 -8.81 -6.07 -17.83
CA ILE A 262 -7.90 -4.90 -17.87
C ILE A 262 -7.58 -4.52 -19.31
N LEU A 263 -7.34 -5.51 -20.19
CA LEU A 263 -7.10 -5.25 -21.61
C LEU A 263 -8.36 -4.74 -22.35
N ASP A 264 -9.55 -5.24 -21.97
CA ASP A 264 -10.81 -4.73 -22.52
C ASP A 264 -11.00 -3.25 -22.18
N ALA A 265 -10.76 -2.87 -20.92
CA ALA A 265 -10.79 -1.47 -20.49
C ALA A 265 -9.75 -0.59 -21.22
N LEU A 266 -8.52 -1.13 -21.46
CA LEU A 266 -7.54 -0.46 -22.30
C LEU A 266 -8.08 -0.25 -23.74
N GLY A 267 -8.68 -1.28 -24.33
CA GLY A 267 -9.24 -1.22 -25.69
C GLY A 267 -10.37 -0.19 -25.81
N GLU A 268 -11.25 -0.09 -24.82
CA GLU A 268 -12.33 0.89 -24.79
C GLU A 268 -11.82 2.35 -24.71
N VAL A 269 -10.70 2.59 -24.04
CA VAL A 269 -10.14 3.94 -23.81
C VAL A 269 -9.07 4.31 -24.84
N GLY A 270 -8.15 3.39 -25.14
CA GLY A 270 -7.00 3.62 -26.03
C GLY A 270 -7.19 3.11 -27.45
N GLY A 271 -8.28 2.36 -27.70
CA GLY A 271 -8.60 1.77 -29.01
C GLY A 271 -7.67 0.62 -29.41
N GLU A 272 -7.86 0.12 -30.62
CA GLU A 272 -7.11 -0.99 -31.19
C GLU A 272 -5.59 -0.72 -31.25
N LYS A 273 -5.20 0.54 -31.49
CA LYS A 273 -3.79 0.94 -31.52
C LYS A 273 -3.08 0.66 -30.19
N ALA A 274 -3.74 0.90 -29.06
CA ALA A 274 -3.17 0.61 -27.75
C ALA A 274 -3.05 -0.90 -27.53
N LEU A 275 -4.03 -1.69 -27.93
CA LEU A 275 -3.99 -3.15 -27.84
C LEU A 275 -2.86 -3.78 -28.67
N GLN A 276 -2.54 -3.22 -29.84
CA GLN A 276 -1.44 -3.68 -30.70
C GLN A 276 -0.05 -3.48 -30.06
N LEU A 277 0.07 -2.63 -29.05
CA LEU A 277 1.32 -2.41 -28.31
C LEU A 277 1.55 -3.45 -27.20
N ILE A 278 0.62 -4.40 -27.01
CA ILE A 278 0.76 -5.47 -26.02
C ILE A 278 1.49 -6.67 -26.65
N GLU A 279 2.69 -6.96 -26.17
CA GLU A 279 3.45 -8.16 -26.48
C GLU A 279 3.14 -9.27 -25.48
N LYS A 280 2.63 -10.40 -25.94
CA LYS A 280 2.42 -11.59 -25.09
C LYS A 280 3.75 -12.32 -24.92
N LYS A 281 4.30 -12.27 -23.72
CA LYS A 281 5.55 -12.94 -23.36
C LYS A 281 5.43 -13.52 -21.97
N HIS A 282 5.03 -14.79 -21.91
CA HIS A 282 4.78 -15.48 -20.65
C HIS A 282 6.03 -15.55 -19.77
N ASP A 283 5.87 -15.21 -18.48
CA ASP A 283 6.90 -15.35 -17.43
C ASP A 283 6.32 -16.21 -16.30
N PRO A 284 6.71 -17.50 -16.21
CA PRO A 284 6.17 -18.41 -15.22
C PRO A 284 6.48 -18.01 -13.77
N LYS A 285 7.58 -17.26 -13.54
CA LYS A 285 7.93 -16.78 -12.19
C LYS A 285 6.98 -15.66 -11.75
N VAL A 286 6.71 -14.71 -12.62
CA VAL A 286 5.74 -13.64 -12.35
C VAL A 286 4.34 -14.23 -12.14
N GLU A 287 3.91 -15.13 -13.02
CA GLU A 287 2.59 -15.76 -12.91
C GLU A 287 2.46 -16.56 -11.61
N ALA A 288 3.45 -17.37 -11.23
CA ALA A 288 3.41 -18.15 -9.99
C ALA A 288 3.25 -17.26 -8.76
N ILE A 289 3.96 -16.13 -8.69
CA ILE A 289 3.82 -15.18 -7.58
C ILE A 289 2.41 -14.57 -7.55
N VAL A 290 1.93 -14.05 -8.68
CA VAL A 290 0.65 -13.33 -8.72
C VAL A 290 -0.54 -14.29 -8.57
N ALA A 291 -0.47 -15.50 -9.14
CA ALA A 291 -1.48 -16.53 -8.99
C ALA A 291 -1.59 -17.10 -7.55
N SER A 292 -0.55 -16.90 -6.73
CA SER A 292 -0.61 -17.27 -5.30
C SER A 292 -1.44 -16.30 -4.44
N TRP A 293 -1.89 -15.18 -5.01
CA TRP A 293 -2.67 -14.17 -4.30
C TRP A 293 -4.16 -14.36 -4.52
N PRO A 294 -5.00 -14.21 -3.49
CA PRO A 294 -6.45 -14.30 -3.65
C PRO A 294 -7.01 -13.12 -4.46
N ALA A 295 -8.04 -13.41 -5.24
CA ALA A 295 -8.72 -12.43 -6.06
C ALA A 295 -10.14 -12.07 -5.58
N ARG A 296 -10.62 -12.67 -4.48
CA ARG A 296 -11.98 -12.45 -3.95
C ARG A 296 -11.93 -12.20 -2.45
N PHE A 297 -12.56 -11.11 -2.01
CA PHE A 297 -12.56 -10.71 -0.60
C PHE A 297 -13.97 -10.38 -0.10
N ASP A 298 -14.25 -10.75 1.15
CA ASP A 298 -15.33 -10.17 1.94
C ASP A 298 -14.82 -8.87 2.57
N ILE A 299 -15.39 -7.75 2.19
CA ILE A 299 -15.05 -6.42 2.68
C ILE A 299 -16.02 -5.89 3.74
N SER A 300 -16.74 -6.79 4.42
CA SER A 300 -17.73 -6.40 5.43
C SER A 300 -17.13 -5.59 6.58
N LEU A 301 -15.88 -5.91 6.99
CA LEU A 301 -15.20 -5.13 8.02
C LEU A 301 -14.82 -3.74 7.50
N ALA A 302 -14.27 -3.63 6.31
CA ALA A 302 -13.94 -2.34 5.70
C ALA A 302 -15.17 -1.43 5.59
N LYS A 303 -16.33 -1.98 5.17
CA LYS A 303 -17.60 -1.25 5.14
C LYS A 303 -18.05 -0.79 6.53
N LYS A 304 -17.90 -1.62 7.56
CA LYS A 304 -18.19 -1.25 8.96
C LYS A 304 -17.26 -0.15 9.48
N LEU A 305 -16.07 -0.01 8.92
CA LEU A 305 -15.13 1.06 9.26
C LEU A 305 -15.25 2.28 8.34
N ASP A 306 -16.31 2.36 7.55
CA ASP A 306 -16.62 3.44 6.59
C ASP A 306 -15.54 3.65 5.53
N MET A 307 -14.83 2.57 5.16
CA MET A 307 -13.86 2.61 4.07
C MET A 307 -14.56 2.82 2.73
N ALA A 308 -14.01 3.69 1.90
CA ALA A 308 -14.55 3.95 0.57
C ALA A 308 -14.41 2.72 -0.34
N GLY A 309 -15.47 2.41 -1.07
CA GLY A 309 -15.41 1.47 -2.20
C GLY A 309 -14.62 2.02 -3.37
N ASP A 310 -14.19 1.13 -4.27
CA ASP A 310 -13.45 1.52 -5.46
C ASP A 310 -14.35 2.00 -6.59
N ILE A 311 -13.78 2.76 -7.51
CA ILE A 311 -14.39 3.11 -8.81
C ILE A 311 -14.28 1.92 -9.76
N SER A 312 -15.05 1.90 -10.84
CA SER A 312 -14.94 0.85 -11.86
C SER A 312 -13.56 0.88 -12.55
N LEU A 313 -13.12 -0.28 -13.03
CA LEU A 313 -11.87 -0.39 -13.79
C LEU A 313 -11.81 0.55 -14.99
N LYS A 314 -12.93 0.69 -15.70
CA LYS A 314 -13.05 1.60 -16.85
C LYS A 314 -12.86 3.07 -16.44
N GLU A 315 -13.51 3.50 -15.35
CA GLU A 315 -13.34 4.86 -14.82
C GLU A 315 -11.88 5.13 -14.40
N GLU A 316 -11.21 4.13 -13.82
CA GLU A 316 -9.79 4.26 -13.45
C GLU A 316 -8.90 4.43 -14.68
N VAL A 317 -9.09 3.61 -15.74
CA VAL A 317 -8.33 3.73 -16.99
C VAL A 317 -8.62 5.06 -17.69
N GLN A 318 -9.87 5.53 -17.69
CA GLN A 318 -10.25 6.84 -18.24
C GLN A 318 -9.60 7.99 -17.45
N SER A 319 -9.62 7.92 -16.12
CA SER A 319 -8.97 8.91 -15.24
C SER A 319 -7.48 8.97 -15.49
N PHE A 320 -6.84 7.81 -15.63
CA PHE A 320 -5.43 7.72 -15.96
C PHE A 320 -5.12 8.36 -17.33
N ALA A 321 -5.91 8.04 -18.37
CA ALA A 321 -5.73 8.61 -19.71
C ALA A 321 -5.90 10.14 -19.74
N ALA A 322 -6.87 10.68 -18.99
CA ALA A 322 -7.09 12.12 -18.88
C ALA A 322 -5.89 12.83 -18.24
N ASN A 323 -5.27 12.23 -17.22
CA ASN A 323 -4.08 12.80 -16.55
C ASN A 323 -2.81 12.75 -17.42
N LEU A 324 -2.77 11.95 -18.49
CA LEU A 324 -1.65 11.98 -19.45
C LEU A 324 -1.71 13.15 -20.43
N GLN A 325 -2.89 13.78 -20.57
CA GLN A 325 -3.12 14.90 -21.49
C GLN A 325 -3.01 16.26 -20.81
N SER A 326 -2.98 16.29 -19.49
CA SER A 326 -2.78 17.47 -18.66
C SER A 326 -1.29 17.72 -18.36
#